data_5dc34cd1a6d051304f638241fe9c82ac
#
_entry.id   5dc34cd1a6d051304f638241fe9c82ac
#
_cell.length_a   1.000
_cell.length_b   1.000
_cell.length_c   1.000
_cell.angle_alpha   90.00
_cell.angle_beta   90.00
_cell.angle_gamma   90.00
#
_symmetry.space_group_name_H-M   'P 1'
#
loop_
_entity.id
_entity.type
_entity.pdbx_description
1 polymer ?
#
loop_
_entity_poly.entity_id
_entity_poly.type
_entity_poly.pdbx_seq_one_letter_code
_entity_poly.pdbx_strand_id
1 'polypeptide(L)'
;MATIKTLEPKAIFKNFELLTQVPRPSGHLEKIQSFLLEWAKEHGVEAEKDEAGNILMRKPATPGFENRQTAILQAHMDMIPQQVEGRGHNFKTDPLKLFIDGDWLKAEGTTLGADDGIGVASIMAIMESKTLKHGPLEALITADEETGMYGAFGLKEGELKGSILLNLDTEDEGELTIGCAGGVDVSATLGYKEVETDPKDVAVKVSIRGLLGGHSGLEISCGRANANKLMARFVKDAIKDDSVRLASWHGGICEMPFLVNIPWF
;
A
#
# COMPACT_ATOMS: atom_id res chain seq x y z
N MET A 1 -12.84 27.68 -2.01
CA MET A 1 -12.54 26.40 -1.37
C MET A 1 -11.15 25.98 -1.82
N ALA A 2 -10.31 25.49 -0.93
CA ALA A 2 -9.01 24.94 -1.28
C ALA A 2 -9.23 23.73 -2.21
N THR A 3 -8.43 23.62 -3.24
CA THR A 3 -8.41 22.46 -4.15
C THR A 3 -7.03 21.84 -4.08
N ILE A 4 -6.88 20.56 -4.42
CA ILE A 4 -5.59 19.88 -4.43
C ILE A 4 -4.54 20.66 -5.22
N LYS A 5 -4.96 21.32 -6.31
CA LYS A 5 -4.10 22.16 -7.16
C LYS A 5 -3.54 23.39 -6.46
N THR A 6 -4.05 23.76 -5.28
CA THR A 6 -3.56 24.91 -4.49
C THR A 6 -2.67 24.50 -3.34
N LEU A 7 -2.47 23.20 -3.13
CA LEU A 7 -1.59 22.68 -2.09
C LEU A 7 -0.11 22.84 -2.49
N GLU A 8 0.72 23.09 -1.50
CA GLU A 8 2.19 23.18 -1.66
C GLU A 8 2.87 21.96 -1.01
N PRO A 9 3.93 21.43 -1.65
CA PRO A 9 4.55 21.82 -2.94
C PRO A 9 3.71 21.43 -4.14
N LYS A 10 3.41 22.38 -5.02
CA LYS A 10 2.48 22.19 -6.17
C LYS A 10 2.83 21.01 -7.06
N ALA A 11 4.12 20.82 -7.35
CA ALA A 11 4.55 19.75 -8.25
C ALA A 11 4.23 18.36 -7.64
N ILE A 12 4.41 18.19 -6.33
CA ILE A 12 4.11 16.94 -5.64
C ILE A 12 2.60 16.67 -5.65
N PHE A 13 1.79 17.63 -5.19
CA PHE A 13 0.34 17.43 -5.13
C PHE A 13 -0.32 17.30 -6.52
N LYS A 14 0.23 17.96 -7.55
CA LYS A 14 -0.17 17.76 -8.95
C LYS A 14 0.04 16.29 -9.37
N ASN A 15 1.23 15.76 -9.12
CA ASN A 15 1.57 14.38 -9.49
C ASN A 15 0.78 13.37 -8.64
N PHE A 16 0.58 13.64 -7.36
CA PHE A 16 -0.25 12.80 -6.50
C PHE A 16 -1.71 12.76 -6.99
N GLU A 17 -2.31 13.91 -7.38
CA GLU A 17 -3.65 13.93 -7.98
C GLU A 17 -3.70 13.05 -9.24
N LEU A 18 -2.70 13.09 -10.11
CA LEU A 18 -2.62 12.23 -11.30
C LEU A 18 -2.56 10.74 -10.92
N LEU A 19 -1.72 10.38 -9.96
CA LEU A 19 -1.61 8.98 -9.48
C LEU A 19 -2.92 8.44 -8.94
N THR A 20 -3.70 9.26 -8.23
CA THR A 20 -4.99 8.84 -7.66
C THR A 20 -6.09 8.62 -8.71
N GLN A 21 -5.88 9.09 -9.94
CA GLN A 21 -6.77 8.79 -11.07
C GLN A 21 -6.45 7.43 -11.73
N VAL A 22 -5.32 6.82 -11.39
CA VAL A 22 -4.89 5.54 -11.95
C VAL A 22 -5.07 4.43 -10.91
N PRO A 23 -5.93 3.43 -11.16
CA PRO A 23 -6.04 2.26 -10.31
C PRO A 23 -4.71 1.53 -10.14
N ARG A 24 -4.32 1.29 -8.86
CA ARG A 24 -3.05 0.67 -8.50
C ARG A 24 -3.11 -0.22 -7.25
N PRO A 25 -4.18 -1.02 -7.06
CA PRO A 25 -4.22 -1.92 -5.92
C PRO A 25 -3.14 -3.00 -6.06
N SER A 26 -2.54 -3.40 -4.94
CA SER A 26 -1.54 -4.47 -4.90
C SER A 26 -2.01 -5.70 -5.66
N GLY A 27 -1.11 -6.33 -6.42
CA GLY A 27 -1.40 -7.45 -7.31
C GLY A 27 -2.05 -7.09 -8.66
N HIS A 28 -2.32 -5.81 -8.95
CA HIS A 28 -2.93 -5.35 -10.21
C HIS A 28 -2.33 -4.01 -10.66
N LEU A 29 -1.08 -4.04 -11.10
CA LEU A 29 -0.23 -2.87 -11.34
C LEU A 29 -0.10 -2.43 -12.81
N GLU A 30 -0.69 -3.15 -13.75
CA GLU A 30 -0.50 -2.91 -15.19
C GLU A 30 -0.85 -1.49 -15.61
N LYS A 31 -1.89 -0.91 -15.00
CA LYS A 31 -2.34 0.45 -15.30
C LYS A 31 -1.35 1.50 -14.82
N ILE A 32 -0.89 1.37 -13.57
CA ILE A 32 0.07 2.34 -13.00
C ILE A 32 1.44 2.20 -13.64
N GLN A 33 1.88 0.98 -13.98
CA GLN A 33 3.12 0.75 -14.71
C GLN A 33 3.08 1.44 -16.07
N SER A 34 2.01 1.23 -16.84
CA SER A 34 1.83 1.88 -18.15
C SER A 34 1.80 3.40 -18.01
N PHE A 35 1.06 3.92 -17.02
CA PHE A 35 0.98 5.36 -16.75
C PHE A 35 2.36 5.95 -16.45
N LEU A 36 3.16 5.33 -15.58
CA LEU A 36 4.49 5.84 -15.20
C LEU A 36 5.46 5.84 -16.39
N LEU A 37 5.42 4.83 -17.25
CA LEU A 37 6.24 4.77 -18.47
C LEU A 37 5.82 5.85 -19.48
N GLU A 38 4.53 6.04 -19.70
CA GLU A 38 4.01 7.09 -20.57
C GLU A 38 4.34 8.48 -20.04
N TRP A 39 4.12 8.70 -18.75
CA TRP A 39 4.47 9.94 -18.06
C TRP A 39 5.97 10.27 -18.22
N ALA A 40 6.85 9.29 -17.99
CA ALA A 40 8.28 9.48 -18.15
C ALA A 40 8.65 9.90 -19.58
N LYS A 41 8.07 9.24 -20.58
CA LYS A 41 8.25 9.55 -21.99
C LYS A 41 7.81 10.99 -22.32
N GLU A 42 6.65 11.42 -21.82
CA GLU A 42 6.13 12.78 -22.05
C GLU A 42 7.03 13.86 -21.43
N HIS A 43 7.70 13.54 -20.32
CA HIS A 43 8.61 14.46 -19.62
C HIS A 43 10.09 14.33 -20.06
N GLY A 44 10.38 13.45 -21.01
CA GLY A 44 11.73 13.21 -21.52
C GLY A 44 12.65 12.57 -20.47
N VAL A 45 12.08 11.74 -19.60
CA VAL A 45 12.80 10.94 -18.61
C VAL A 45 12.99 9.54 -19.16
N GLU A 46 14.21 9.01 -19.09
CA GLU A 46 14.48 7.62 -19.44
C GLU A 46 13.82 6.71 -18.40
N ALA A 47 13.02 5.74 -18.86
CA ALA A 47 12.32 4.81 -17.97
C ALA A 47 12.19 3.43 -18.64
N GLU A 48 12.25 2.39 -17.80
CA GLU A 48 12.01 1.02 -18.19
C GLU A 48 11.30 0.25 -17.08
N LYS A 49 10.66 -0.85 -17.45
CA LYS A 49 10.08 -1.81 -16.50
C LYS A 49 10.99 -3.03 -16.46
N ASP A 50 11.43 -3.42 -15.26
CA ASP A 50 12.21 -4.64 -15.05
C ASP A 50 11.34 -5.91 -15.09
N GLU A 51 11.98 -7.06 -14.92
CA GLU A 51 11.27 -8.36 -14.93
C GLU A 51 10.39 -8.58 -13.70
N ALA A 52 10.68 -7.91 -12.58
CA ALA A 52 9.89 -7.96 -11.35
C ALA A 52 8.68 -7.01 -11.37
N GLY A 53 8.59 -6.18 -12.41
CA GLY A 53 7.51 -5.20 -12.55
C GLY A 53 7.80 -3.85 -11.92
N ASN A 54 9.01 -3.60 -11.43
CA ASN A 54 9.41 -2.28 -10.97
C ASN A 54 9.56 -1.31 -12.14
N ILE A 55 9.42 -0.02 -11.87
CA ILE A 55 9.75 1.04 -12.83
C ILE A 55 11.07 1.69 -12.40
N LEU A 56 12.03 1.62 -13.29
CA LEU A 56 13.33 2.26 -13.16
C LEU A 56 13.35 3.52 -14.02
N MET A 57 13.74 4.66 -13.42
CA MET A 57 13.90 5.90 -14.18
C MET A 57 15.32 6.44 -13.99
N ARG A 58 15.83 7.13 -15.00
CA ARG A 58 17.18 7.72 -14.98
C ARG A 58 17.15 9.16 -15.44
N LYS A 59 17.86 10.00 -14.72
CA LYS A 59 18.03 11.41 -15.04
C LYS A 59 19.51 11.79 -14.97
N PRO A 60 20.12 12.28 -16.07
CA PRO A 60 21.49 12.74 -16.05
C PRO A 60 21.67 13.93 -15.10
N ALA A 61 22.88 14.10 -14.59
CA ALA A 61 23.23 15.24 -13.74
C ALA A 61 22.97 16.58 -14.45
N THR A 62 22.65 17.60 -13.65
CA THR A 62 22.66 18.97 -14.16
C THR A 62 24.09 19.42 -14.48
N PRO A 63 24.31 20.31 -15.48
CA PRO A 63 25.66 20.77 -15.85
C PRO A 63 26.46 21.26 -14.63
N GLY A 64 27.66 20.73 -14.47
CA GLY A 64 28.57 21.02 -13.35
C GLY A 64 28.39 20.10 -12.12
N PHE A 65 27.48 19.13 -12.19
CA PHE A 65 27.23 18.15 -11.10
C PHE A 65 27.51 16.70 -11.51
N GLU A 66 28.15 16.47 -12.65
CA GLU A 66 28.39 15.16 -13.24
C GLU A 66 29.27 14.26 -12.34
N ASN A 67 30.16 14.86 -11.56
CA ASN A 67 31.07 14.16 -10.65
C ASN A 67 30.47 13.85 -9.28
N ARG A 68 29.18 14.11 -9.07
CA ARG A 68 28.48 13.75 -7.82
C ARG A 68 28.09 12.28 -7.84
N GLN A 69 28.00 11.69 -6.65
CA GLN A 69 27.48 10.34 -6.50
C GLN A 69 26.04 10.25 -7.02
N THR A 70 25.72 9.16 -7.66
CA THR A 70 24.35 8.86 -8.08
C THR A 70 23.49 8.56 -6.85
N ALA A 71 22.38 9.26 -6.74
CA ALA A 71 21.37 8.99 -5.73
C ALA A 71 20.18 8.22 -6.34
N ILE A 72 19.70 7.24 -5.61
CA ILE A 72 18.51 6.45 -5.93
C ILE A 72 17.38 6.94 -5.05
N LEU A 73 16.26 7.33 -5.65
CA LEU A 73 15.01 7.67 -4.97
C LEU A 73 14.10 6.45 -5.06
N GLN A 74 13.63 5.93 -3.92
CA GLN A 74 12.82 4.72 -3.89
C GLN A 74 11.47 4.99 -3.23
N ALA A 75 10.42 4.44 -3.85
CA ALA A 75 9.03 4.46 -3.38
C ALA A 75 8.31 3.22 -3.92
N HIS A 76 7.13 2.85 -3.40
CA HIS A 76 6.32 1.80 -4.00
C HIS A 76 5.09 2.34 -4.72
N MET A 77 4.68 1.66 -5.82
CA MET A 77 3.58 2.13 -6.66
C MET A 77 2.21 1.60 -6.28
N ASP A 78 2.14 0.49 -5.57
CA ASP A 78 0.89 -0.13 -5.16
C ASP A 78 0.27 0.55 -3.94
N MET A 79 -0.92 0.14 -3.58
CA MET A 79 -1.63 0.61 -2.40
C MET A 79 -2.60 -0.45 -1.88
N ILE A 80 -2.86 -0.43 -0.57
CA ILE A 80 -3.88 -1.23 0.08
C ILE A 80 -5.29 -0.82 -0.39
N PRO A 81 -6.10 -1.72 -0.97
CA PRO A 81 -7.44 -1.43 -1.49
C PRO A 81 -8.53 -1.63 -0.43
N GLN A 82 -8.71 -0.70 0.49
CA GLN A 82 -9.73 -0.76 1.53
C GLN A 82 -10.82 0.30 1.34
N GLN A 83 -12.06 -0.05 1.69
CA GLN A 83 -13.19 0.87 1.60
C GLN A 83 -14.18 0.66 2.76
N VAL A 84 -14.96 1.70 3.05
CA VAL A 84 -16.07 1.58 4.01
C VAL A 84 -17.15 0.65 3.48
N GLU A 85 -17.84 -0.06 4.37
CA GLU A 85 -18.91 -1.00 4.03
C GLU A 85 -19.99 -0.32 3.17
N GLY A 86 -20.36 -0.96 2.06
CA GLY A 86 -21.40 -0.47 1.15
C GLY A 86 -20.95 0.60 0.14
N ARG A 87 -19.67 1.00 0.11
CA ARG A 87 -19.17 2.01 -0.83
C ARG A 87 -19.26 1.54 -2.29
N GLY A 88 -19.00 0.27 -2.56
CA GLY A 88 -19.06 -0.32 -3.91
C GLY A 88 -18.00 0.19 -4.87
N HIS A 89 -16.87 0.70 -4.36
CA HIS A 89 -15.73 1.15 -5.16
C HIS A 89 -14.95 -0.04 -5.72
N ASN A 90 -14.64 -0.02 -7.01
CA ASN A 90 -13.81 -1.04 -7.65
C ASN A 90 -12.39 -0.52 -7.84
N PHE A 91 -11.48 -0.88 -6.95
CA PHE A 91 -10.08 -0.45 -6.99
C PHE A 91 -9.33 -0.85 -8.28
N LYS A 92 -9.82 -1.81 -9.06
CA LYS A 92 -9.20 -2.19 -10.34
C LYS A 92 -9.58 -1.26 -11.50
N THR A 93 -10.67 -0.50 -11.35
CA THR A 93 -11.22 0.31 -12.46
C THR A 93 -11.47 1.75 -12.11
N ASP A 94 -11.81 2.05 -10.87
CA ASP A 94 -12.32 3.36 -10.49
C ASP A 94 -11.21 4.25 -9.93
N PRO A 95 -11.17 5.53 -10.31
CA PRO A 95 -10.27 6.51 -9.71
C PRO A 95 -10.71 6.86 -8.29
N LEU A 96 -9.76 7.25 -7.45
CA LEU A 96 -10.05 7.76 -6.12
C LEU A 96 -10.69 9.15 -6.19
N LYS A 97 -11.62 9.42 -5.28
CA LYS A 97 -12.23 10.74 -5.13
C LYS A 97 -11.64 11.43 -3.93
N LEU A 98 -10.83 12.46 -4.18
CA LEU A 98 -10.13 13.22 -3.16
C LEU A 98 -10.94 14.42 -2.69
N PHE A 99 -10.79 14.78 -1.42
CA PHE A 99 -11.32 16.01 -0.84
C PHE A 99 -10.41 16.53 0.28
N ILE A 100 -10.52 17.83 0.56
CA ILE A 100 -9.80 18.48 1.66
C ILE A 100 -10.76 18.67 2.81
N ASP A 101 -10.34 18.23 4.01
CA ASP A 101 -11.07 18.36 5.25
C ASP A 101 -10.16 19.04 6.29
N GLY A 102 -10.31 20.36 6.44
CA GLY A 102 -9.39 21.18 7.22
C GLY A 102 -7.97 21.13 6.63
N ASP A 103 -7.03 20.63 7.41
CA ASP A 103 -5.62 20.47 7.02
C ASP A 103 -5.30 19.08 6.43
N TRP A 104 -6.34 18.25 6.22
CA TRP A 104 -6.19 16.88 5.77
C TRP A 104 -6.65 16.69 4.33
N LEU A 105 -5.82 16.02 3.52
CA LEU A 105 -6.24 15.45 2.24
C LEU A 105 -6.74 14.03 2.48
N LYS A 106 -7.97 13.74 2.05
CA LYS A 106 -8.66 12.47 2.28
C LYS A 106 -9.24 11.91 0.97
N ALA A 107 -9.52 10.60 0.98
CA ALA A 107 -10.30 9.94 -0.06
C ALA A 107 -11.72 9.63 0.45
N GLU A 108 -12.71 9.72 -0.44
CA GLU A 108 -14.13 9.54 -0.12
C GLU A 108 -14.46 8.07 0.09
N GLY A 109 -14.42 7.61 1.34
CA GLY A 109 -14.82 6.24 1.72
C GLY A 109 -13.89 5.11 1.27
N THR A 110 -12.67 5.46 0.88
CA THR A 110 -11.62 4.50 0.52
C THR A 110 -10.30 4.84 1.20
N THR A 111 -9.33 3.94 1.15
CA THR A 111 -7.92 4.27 1.40
C THR A 111 -7.46 5.35 0.42
N LEU A 112 -6.54 6.21 0.85
CA LEU A 112 -6.01 7.32 0.06
C LEU A 112 -4.83 6.89 -0.82
N GLY A 113 -4.03 5.92 -0.36
CA GLY A 113 -2.80 5.49 -1.00
C GLY A 113 -1.72 6.57 -0.99
N ALA A 114 -1.66 7.39 0.08
CA ALA A 114 -0.55 8.32 0.29
C ALA A 114 0.74 7.57 0.58
N ASP A 115 0.62 6.47 1.25
CA ASP A 115 1.57 5.38 1.39
C ASP A 115 1.47 4.49 0.12
N ASP A 116 2.50 4.40 -0.76
CA ASP A 116 3.59 5.40 -0.85
C ASP A 116 3.43 6.28 -2.12
N GLY A 117 2.17 6.58 -2.46
CA GLY A 117 1.86 7.43 -3.61
C GLY A 117 2.45 8.84 -3.50
N ILE A 118 2.69 9.35 -2.28
CA ILE A 118 3.31 10.66 -2.11
C ILE A 118 4.81 10.59 -2.38
N GLY A 119 5.47 9.49 -2.06
CA GLY A 119 6.86 9.22 -2.43
C GLY A 119 7.00 9.12 -3.95
N VAL A 120 6.12 8.36 -4.63
CA VAL A 120 6.09 8.30 -6.09
C VAL A 120 5.87 9.68 -6.71
N ALA A 121 4.91 10.47 -6.18
CA ALA A 121 4.65 11.84 -6.66
C ALA A 121 5.86 12.77 -6.47
N SER A 122 6.60 12.58 -5.37
CA SER A 122 7.83 13.33 -5.09
C SER A 122 8.95 12.96 -6.08
N ILE A 123 9.12 11.68 -6.38
CA ILE A 123 10.03 11.20 -7.43
C ILE A 123 9.64 11.84 -8.78
N MET A 124 8.38 11.77 -9.17
CA MET A 124 7.91 12.38 -10.41
C MET A 124 8.22 13.89 -10.46
N ALA A 125 7.97 14.63 -9.37
CA ALA A 125 8.26 16.06 -9.29
C ALA A 125 9.75 16.38 -9.44
N ILE A 126 10.62 15.56 -8.87
CA ILE A 126 12.09 15.69 -9.00
C ILE A 126 12.52 15.34 -10.43
N MET A 127 11.99 14.28 -10.99
CA MET A 127 12.34 13.82 -12.34
C MET A 127 11.88 14.79 -13.43
N GLU A 128 10.70 15.41 -13.34
CA GLU A 128 10.23 16.42 -14.29
C GLU A 128 10.91 17.77 -14.13
N SER A 129 11.51 18.08 -12.97
CA SER A 129 12.06 19.40 -12.67
C SER A 129 13.18 19.81 -13.64
N LYS A 130 13.12 21.04 -14.12
CA LYS A 130 14.17 21.67 -14.97
C LYS A 130 15.02 22.67 -14.18
N THR A 131 14.73 22.88 -12.90
CA THR A 131 15.37 23.95 -12.09
C THR A 131 16.18 23.41 -10.92
N LEU A 132 15.89 22.21 -10.44
CA LEU A 132 16.66 21.57 -9.39
C LEU A 132 18.05 21.21 -9.90
N LYS A 133 19.05 21.50 -9.06
CA LYS A 133 20.46 21.11 -9.32
C LYS A 133 20.72 19.79 -8.61
N HIS A 134 21.20 18.80 -9.36
CA HIS A 134 21.43 17.45 -8.84
C HIS A 134 22.56 16.72 -9.59
N GLY A 135 23.20 15.77 -8.92
CA GLY A 135 24.03 14.74 -9.57
C GLY A 135 23.19 13.80 -10.41
N PRO A 136 23.75 12.71 -10.95
CA PRO A 136 22.95 11.69 -11.61
C PRO A 136 21.90 11.13 -10.64
N LEU A 137 20.67 10.93 -11.13
CA LEU A 137 19.56 10.37 -10.35
C LEU A 137 19.04 9.09 -10.99
N GLU A 138 18.75 8.14 -10.15
CA GLU A 138 17.95 6.98 -10.45
C GLU A 138 16.68 7.00 -9.61
N ALA A 139 15.58 6.51 -10.14
CA ALA A 139 14.39 6.21 -9.37
C ALA A 139 14.09 4.73 -9.46
N LEU A 140 13.75 4.13 -8.33
CA LEU A 140 13.25 2.77 -8.20
C LEU A 140 11.84 2.83 -7.63
N ILE A 141 10.84 2.61 -8.49
CA ILE A 141 9.45 2.57 -8.06
C ILE A 141 9.04 1.09 -8.03
N THR A 142 8.97 0.53 -6.83
CA THR A 142 8.79 -0.91 -6.61
C THR A 142 7.36 -1.36 -6.76
N ALA A 143 7.18 -2.63 -7.10
CA ALA A 143 5.92 -3.31 -7.25
C ALA A 143 5.59 -4.14 -6.01
N ASP A 144 4.29 -4.20 -5.65
CA ASP A 144 3.73 -5.11 -4.64
C ASP A 144 4.48 -5.13 -3.30
N GLU A 145 4.79 -3.94 -2.78
CA GLU A 145 5.39 -3.76 -1.45
C GLU A 145 4.46 -4.30 -0.38
N GLU A 146 3.22 -3.87 -0.41
CA GLU A 146 2.17 -4.11 0.59
C GLU A 146 1.76 -5.59 0.74
N THR A 147 2.13 -6.42 -0.22
CA THR A 147 1.83 -7.86 -0.22
C THR A 147 3.06 -8.76 -0.05
N GLY A 148 4.24 -8.17 0.18
CA GLY A 148 5.45 -8.92 0.49
C GLY A 148 6.70 -8.46 -0.22
N MET A 149 6.77 -7.19 -0.67
CA MET A 149 7.95 -6.58 -1.29
C MET A 149 8.47 -7.34 -2.53
N TYR A 150 7.56 -7.92 -3.31
CA TYR A 150 7.93 -8.78 -4.46
C TYR A 150 8.82 -8.06 -5.46
N GLY A 151 8.54 -6.79 -5.74
CA GLY A 151 9.38 -5.98 -6.62
C GLY A 151 10.79 -5.79 -6.09
N ALA A 152 10.93 -5.48 -4.80
CA ALA A 152 12.23 -5.28 -4.17
C ALA A 152 13.06 -6.57 -4.15
N PHE A 153 12.45 -7.72 -3.82
CA PHE A 153 13.12 -9.03 -3.86
C PHE A 153 13.47 -9.50 -5.27
N GLY A 154 12.72 -9.06 -6.27
CA GLY A 154 12.95 -9.40 -7.68
C GLY A 154 13.99 -8.54 -8.38
N LEU A 155 14.48 -7.46 -7.75
CA LEU A 155 15.48 -6.56 -8.33
C LEU A 155 16.81 -7.31 -8.56
N LYS A 156 17.38 -7.17 -9.74
CA LYS A 156 18.61 -7.85 -10.10
C LYS A 156 19.86 -7.00 -9.83
N GLU A 157 20.95 -7.67 -9.55
CA GLU A 157 22.25 -7.03 -9.41
C GLU A 157 22.63 -6.26 -10.69
N GLY A 158 23.06 -5.01 -10.52
CA GLY A 158 23.54 -4.15 -11.61
C GLY A 158 22.46 -3.33 -12.32
N GLU A 159 21.19 -3.47 -11.99
CA GLU A 159 20.11 -2.62 -12.52
C GLU A 159 20.23 -1.19 -12.02
N LEU A 160 20.67 -1.01 -10.78
CA LEU A 160 20.98 0.29 -10.19
C LEU A 160 22.49 0.53 -10.09
N LYS A 161 22.90 1.76 -10.28
CA LYS A 161 24.32 2.19 -10.23
C LYS A 161 24.61 3.11 -9.05
N GLY A 162 23.59 3.68 -8.46
CA GLY A 162 23.69 4.59 -7.32
C GLY A 162 24.22 3.89 -6.07
N SER A 163 24.95 4.65 -5.25
CA SER A 163 25.49 4.18 -3.97
C SER A 163 24.79 4.81 -2.76
N ILE A 164 23.85 5.74 -3.00
CA ILE A 164 23.03 6.39 -1.99
C ILE A 164 21.58 6.08 -2.34
N LEU A 165 20.88 5.38 -1.46
CA LEU A 165 19.45 5.13 -1.62
C LEU A 165 18.68 5.94 -0.58
N LEU A 166 17.68 6.69 -1.07
CA LEU A 166 16.74 7.45 -0.27
C LEU A 166 15.35 6.79 -0.44
N ASN A 167 14.94 6.02 0.54
CA ASN A 167 13.59 5.48 0.63
C ASN A 167 12.66 6.60 1.11
N LEU A 168 11.55 6.81 0.40
CA LEU A 168 10.56 7.85 0.68
C LEU A 168 9.32 7.31 1.40
N ASP A 169 9.35 6.04 1.72
CA ASP A 169 8.30 5.30 2.41
C ASP A 169 8.51 5.38 3.93
N THR A 170 8.37 6.58 4.47
CA THR A 170 8.49 6.85 5.91
C THR A 170 7.32 7.70 6.37
N GLU A 171 6.79 7.40 7.55
CA GLU A 171 5.63 8.07 8.11
C GLU A 171 5.97 9.04 9.25
N ASP A 172 7.17 8.95 9.84
CA ASP A 172 7.61 9.77 10.96
C ASP A 172 8.28 11.06 10.48
N GLU A 173 7.65 12.19 10.80
CA GLU A 173 8.16 13.50 10.42
C GLU A 173 9.46 13.85 11.18
N GLY A 174 10.47 14.26 10.43
CA GLY A 174 11.73 14.75 11.00
C GLY A 174 12.70 13.64 11.44
N GLU A 175 12.40 12.37 11.13
CA GLU A 175 13.29 11.24 11.43
C GLU A 175 13.97 10.70 10.16
N LEU A 176 15.22 10.23 10.32
CA LEU A 176 15.94 9.49 9.30
C LEU A 176 16.24 8.10 9.85
N THR A 177 15.56 7.11 9.29
CA THR A 177 15.74 5.70 9.68
C THR A 177 16.82 5.05 8.83
N ILE A 178 17.80 4.41 9.46
CA ILE A 178 18.91 3.71 8.80
C ILE A 178 18.82 2.19 8.93
N GLY A 179 17.64 1.66 9.15
CA GLY A 179 17.37 0.24 9.29
C GLY A 179 15.93 -0.04 8.97
N CYS A 180 15.56 -1.31 9.01
CA CYS A 180 14.17 -1.74 8.82
C CYS A 180 13.81 -2.84 9.81
N ALA A 181 12.50 -3.02 10.05
CA ALA A 181 11.99 -4.17 10.76
C ALA A 181 12.08 -5.41 9.85
N GLY A 182 12.13 -6.58 10.48
CA GLY A 182 11.96 -7.86 9.80
C GLY A 182 10.56 -8.41 10.05
N GLY A 183 10.08 -9.25 9.15
CA GLY A 183 8.82 -9.96 9.28
C GLY A 183 8.99 -11.47 9.07
N VAL A 184 8.01 -12.25 9.52
CA VAL A 184 7.88 -13.66 9.21
C VAL A 184 6.41 -14.01 9.05
N ASP A 185 6.10 -14.67 7.95
CA ASP A 185 4.79 -15.26 7.71
C ASP A 185 4.76 -16.71 8.19
N VAL A 186 3.74 -17.04 8.97
CA VAL A 186 3.54 -18.38 9.48
C VAL A 186 2.19 -18.91 9.03
N SER A 187 2.22 -19.95 8.20
CA SER A 187 1.03 -20.68 7.81
C SER A 187 0.80 -21.88 8.72
N ALA A 188 -0.34 -21.93 9.39
CA ALA A 188 -0.76 -23.08 10.18
C ALA A 188 -1.94 -23.78 9.51
N THR A 189 -1.80 -25.08 9.26
CA THR A 189 -2.85 -25.89 8.63
C THR A 189 -3.36 -26.95 9.62
N LEU A 190 -4.66 -26.99 9.82
CA LEU A 190 -5.33 -27.99 10.64
C LEU A 190 -6.38 -28.74 9.79
N GLY A 191 -6.18 -30.05 9.67
CA GLY A 191 -7.17 -30.92 9.04
C GLY A 191 -8.41 -31.10 9.93
N TYR A 192 -9.60 -31.07 9.33
CA TYR A 192 -10.85 -31.36 10.04
C TYR A 192 -11.75 -32.24 9.17
N LYS A 193 -12.79 -32.83 9.80
CA LYS A 193 -13.83 -33.56 9.10
C LYS A 193 -15.14 -32.80 9.24
N GLU A 194 -15.81 -32.60 8.11
CA GLU A 194 -17.17 -32.10 8.11
C GLU A 194 -18.12 -33.21 8.59
N VAL A 195 -19.11 -32.82 9.36
CA VAL A 195 -20.17 -33.68 9.85
C VAL A 195 -21.52 -33.09 9.48
N GLU A 196 -22.52 -33.94 9.24
CA GLU A 196 -23.86 -33.45 8.98
C GLU A 196 -24.43 -32.77 10.24
N THR A 197 -25.19 -31.70 10.03
CA THR A 197 -25.92 -31.00 11.08
C THR A 197 -27.20 -31.77 11.44
N ASP A 198 -27.59 -31.73 12.72
CA ASP A 198 -28.94 -32.23 13.11
C ASP A 198 -30.00 -31.28 12.53
N PRO A 199 -31.08 -31.80 11.92
CA PRO A 199 -32.21 -30.97 11.43
C PRO A 199 -32.83 -30.06 12.50
N LYS A 200 -32.57 -30.32 13.78
CA LYS A 200 -33.03 -29.52 14.91
C LYS A 200 -32.03 -28.41 15.30
N ASP A 201 -30.83 -28.42 14.74
CA ASP A 201 -29.81 -27.39 15.02
C ASP A 201 -30.30 -26.04 14.50
N VAL A 202 -30.00 -25.00 15.28
CA VAL A 202 -30.31 -23.61 14.92
C VAL A 202 -29.05 -22.93 14.44
N ALA A 203 -29.09 -22.39 13.23
CA ALA A 203 -27.96 -21.59 12.71
C ALA A 203 -27.94 -20.21 13.39
N VAL A 204 -26.79 -19.87 13.97
CA VAL A 204 -26.56 -18.59 14.62
C VAL A 204 -25.38 -17.89 13.96
N LYS A 205 -25.59 -16.65 13.54
CA LYS A 205 -24.53 -15.79 13.02
C LYS A 205 -24.01 -14.88 14.13
N VAL A 206 -22.72 -14.95 14.40
CA VAL A 206 -22.03 -14.05 15.33
C VAL A 206 -21.09 -13.14 14.55
N SER A 207 -21.11 -11.84 14.83
CA SER A 207 -20.29 -10.85 14.14
C SER A 207 -19.60 -9.95 15.13
N ILE A 208 -18.33 -9.63 14.90
CA ILE A 208 -17.58 -8.59 15.61
C ILE A 208 -17.39 -7.43 14.63
N ARG A 209 -17.87 -6.26 15.01
CA ARG A 209 -17.85 -5.05 14.17
C ARG A 209 -17.47 -3.82 15.00
N GLY A 210 -17.11 -2.70 14.34
CA GLY A 210 -16.86 -1.42 15.01
C GLY A 210 -15.50 -1.33 15.71
N LEU A 211 -14.59 -2.26 15.46
CA LEU A 211 -13.23 -2.17 15.96
C LEU A 211 -12.43 -1.10 15.21
N LEU A 212 -11.47 -0.49 15.91
CA LEU A 212 -10.59 0.49 15.35
C LEU A 212 -9.48 -0.20 14.57
N GLY A 213 -9.37 0.10 13.27
CA GLY A 213 -8.28 -0.34 12.41
C GLY A 213 -7.00 0.49 12.59
N GLY A 214 -5.97 0.18 11.83
CA GLY A 214 -4.73 0.94 11.83
C GLY A 214 -3.61 0.29 11.01
N HIS A 215 -2.50 0.99 10.95
CA HIS A 215 -1.31 0.52 10.26
C HIS A 215 -0.73 -0.73 10.94
N SER A 216 -0.33 -1.72 10.13
CA SER A 216 0.14 -3.03 10.61
C SER A 216 1.46 -2.99 11.38
N GLY A 217 2.29 -2.01 11.13
CA GLY A 217 3.54 -1.75 11.84
C GLY A 217 3.38 -0.75 12.98
N LEU A 218 3.20 0.53 12.68
CA LEU A 218 3.23 1.63 13.64
C LEU A 218 2.17 1.53 14.73
N GLU A 219 0.97 1.05 14.39
CA GLU A 219 -0.16 1.03 15.30
C GLU A 219 -0.46 -0.34 15.93
N ILE A 220 0.35 -1.36 15.63
CA ILE A 220 0.16 -2.71 16.17
C ILE A 220 0.26 -2.75 17.70
N SER A 221 1.09 -1.87 18.28
CA SER A 221 1.30 -1.75 19.72
C SER A 221 0.31 -0.84 20.44
N CYS A 222 -0.57 -0.15 19.72
CA CYS A 222 -1.54 0.81 20.30
C CYS A 222 -2.67 0.16 21.08
N GLY A 223 -2.64 -1.17 21.29
CA GLY A 223 -3.65 -1.88 22.09
C GLY A 223 -5.00 -2.03 21.39
N ARG A 224 -5.07 -1.84 20.08
CA ARG A 224 -6.29 -2.06 19.28
C ARG A 224 -6.65 -3.53 19.24
N ALA A 225 -7.95 -3.82 19.25
CA ALA A 225 -8.44 -5.20 19.28
C ALA A 225 -8.34 -5.87 17.90
N ASN A 226 -7.97 -7.13 17.88
CA ASN A 226 -7.98 -7.98 16.68
C ASN A 226 -9.24 -8.83 16.67
N ALA A 227 -10.11 -8.64 15.66
CA ALA A 227 -11.40 -9.32 15.54
C ALA A 227 -11.25 -10.84 15.49
N ASN A 228 -10.26 -11.36 14.74
CA ASN A 228 -10.02 -12.79 14.63
C ASN A 228 -9.62 -13.41 15.98
N LYS A 229 -8.75 -12.74 16.75
CA LYS A 229 -8.38 -13.20 18.09
C LYS A 229 -9.56 -13.22 19.06
N LEU A 230 -10.41 -12.19 19.02
CA LEU A 230 -11.61 -12.12 19.86
C LEU A 230 -12.60 -13.22 19.48
N MET A 231 -12.87 -13.41 18.20
CA MET A 231 -13.76 -14.44 17.71
C MET A 231 -13.23 -15.85 18.04
N ALA A 232 -11.92 -16.08 17.86
CA ALA A 232 -11.31 -17.36 18.21
C ALA A 232 -11.50 -17.71 19.70
N ARG A 233 -11.36 -16.74 20.59
CA ARG A 233 -11.64 -16.92 22.02
C ARG A 233 -13.10 -17.23 22.28
N PHE A 234 -14.01 -16.48 21.66
CA PHE A 234 -15.46 -16.73 21.77
C PHE A 234 -15.82 -18.12 21.29
N VAL A 235 -15.42 -18.51 20.09
CA VAL A 235 -15.72 -19.84 19.51
C VAL A 235 -15.13 -20.95 20.39
N LYS A 236 -13.87 -20.79 20.82
CA LYS A 236 -13.21 -21.76 21.72
C LYS A 236 -14.00 -21.99 23.02
N ASP A 237 -14.61 -20.94 23.56
CA ASP A 237 -15.44 -21.08 24.75
C ASP A 237 -16.82 -21.66 24.44
N ALA A 238 -17.44 -21.27 23.33
CA ALA A 238 -18.76 -21.73 22.91
C ALA A 238 -18.80 -23.25 22.58
N ILE A 239 -17.71 -23.81 22.07
CA ILE A 239 -17.67 -25.24 21.67
C ILE A 239 -17.25 -26.19 22.82
N LYS A 240 -17.04 -25.67 24.05
CA LYS A 240 -16.51 -26.50 25.16
C LYS A 240 -17.46 -27.63 25.61
N ASP A 241 -18.75 -27.43 25.47
CA ASP A 241 -19.80 -28.32 25.95
C ASP A 241 -20.48 -29.10 24.85
N ASP A 242 -19.90 -29.14 23.64
CA ASP A 242 -20.43 -29.79 22.45
C ASP A 242 -21.82 -29.29 21.98
N SER A 243 -22.34 -28.22 22.61
CA SER A 243 -23.64 -27.65 22.24
C SER A 243 -23.57 -26.72 21.01
N VAL A 244 -22.38 -26.26 20.67
CA VAL A 244 -22.11 -25.38 19.54
C VAL A 244 -21.08 -26.00 18.61
N ARG A 245 -21.36 -25.97 17.32
CA ARG A 245 -20.44 -26.39 16.27
C ARG A 245 -20.14 -25.24 15.32
N LEU A 246 -18.91 -25.16 14.85
CA LEU A 246 -18.52 -24.17 13.87
C LEU A 246 -18.93 -24.63 12.47
N ALA A 247 -19.78 -23.87 11.80
CA ALA A 247 -20.22 -24.15 10.42
C ALA A 247 -19.32 -23.43 9.40
N SER A 248 -19.00 -22.18 9.64
CA SER A 248 -18.11 -21.40 8.76
C SER A 248 -17.40 -20.28 9.53
N TRP A 249 -16.27 -19.88 9.03
CA TRP A 249 -15.49 -18.76 9.56
C TRP A 249 -14.98 -17.92 8.42
N HIS A 250 -15.25 -16.62 8.47
CA HIS A 250 -14.72 -15.64 7.53
C HIS A 250 -14.14 -14.47 8.32
N GLY A 251 -12.90 -14.11 8.06
CA GLY A 251 -12.23 -13.00 8.73
C GLY A 251 -10.96 -12.58 8.00
N GLY A 252 -10.67 -11.27 7.96
CA GLY A 252 -9.59 -10.69 7.18
C GLY A 252 -10.02 -10.41 5.73
N ILE A 253 -9.86 -9.17 5.27
CA ILE A 253 -10.23 -8.79 3.89
C ILE A 253 -8.98 -8.78 3.00
N CYS A 254 -7.80 -8.64 3.60
CA CYS A 254 -6.49 -8.69 2.95
C CYS A 254 -5.62 -9.75 3.57
N GLU A 255 -4.58 -10.17 2.87
CA GLU A 255 -3.52 -11.02 3.40
C GLU A 255 -2.77 -10.35 4.55
N MET A 256 -2.82 -9.03 4.67
CA MET A 256 -2.38 -8.29 5.86
C MET A 256 -3.30 -8.61 7.05
N PRO A 257 -2.81 -9.26 8.11
CA PRO A 257 -3.64 -9.91 9.13
C PRO A 257 -4.27 -8.97 10.16
N PHE A 258 -4.50 -7.71 9.87
CA PHE A 258 -4.85 -6.74 10.90
C PHE A 258 -6.20 -6.06 10.70
N LEU A 259 -7.03 -6.23 11.74
CA LEU A 259 -8.07 -5.32 12.17
C LEU A 259 -9.16 -5.00 11.17
N VAL A 260 -10.09 -5.91 10.95
CA VAL A 260 -11.23 -5.54 10.13
C VAL A 260 -12.55 -5.97 10.74
N ASN A 261 -13.47 -5.04 10.71
CA ASN A 261 -14.89 -5.27 10.80
C ASN A 261 -15.37 -6.15 9.66
N ILE A 262 -15.62 -7.42 9.90
CA ILE A 262 -16.11 -8.30 8.87
C ILE A 262 -17.47 -8.83 9.25
N PRO A 263 -18.46 -8.65 8.37
CA PRO A 263 -19.70 -9.38 8.49
C PRO A 263 -19.44 -10.87 8.16
N TRP A 264 -19.95 -11.70 9.02
CA TRP A 264 -19.86 -13.15 8.91
C TRP A 264 -21.05 -13.70 8.13
N PHE A 265 -20.82 -14.70 7.31
CA PHE A 265 -21.84 -15.60 6.80
C PHE A 265 -21.55 -17.00 7.27
#